data_78f77b20b5948f95e6f0357432fb51ed
#
_entry.id   78f77b20b5948f95e6f0357432fb51ed
#
_cell.length_a   1.000
_cell.length_b   1.000
_cell.length_c   1.000
_cell.angle_alpha   90.00
_cell.angle_beta   90.00
_cell.angle_gamma   90.00
#
_symmetry.space_group_name_H-M   'P 1'
#
loop_
_entity.id
_entity.type
_entity.pdbx_description
1 polymer ?
#
loop_
_entity_poly.entity_id
_entity_poly.type
_entity_poly.pdbx_seq_one_letter_code
_entity_poly.pdbx_strand_id
1 'polypeptide(L)'
;MYLLVGRTQNYAWSLTSASHDVRDVFAEVLCNPDGSAPTRESMYYEYNGECRPFEMFTAGTLNGDLIRYPVSVHGPMIGTATSNGQPIALTRKRSTFGRDGLNLAGLKDMTEGDGSTPEKFWEAANKFGFTFNWGYMSRSNIAYFSSGYLPVRAAGLDRRLPTWGTGEYEWRGF
;
A
#
# COMPACT_ATOMS: atom_id res chain seq x y z
N MET A 1 15.90 18.51 -10.20
CA MET A 1 14.88 17.70 -10.90
C MET A 1 15.30 16.24 -10.80
N TYR A 2 14.41 15.33 -10.43
CA TYR A 2 14.72 13.90 -10.30
C TYR A 2 14.12 13.14 -11.49
N LEU A 3 14.84 12.16 -12.01
CA LEU A 3 14.50 11.43 -13.23
C LEU A 3 14.14 9.98 -12.91
N LEU A 4 12.99 9.51 -13.39
CA LEU A 4 12.60 8.08 -13.34
C LEU A 4 13.44 7.22 -14.28
N VAL A 5 13.76 7.75 -15.45
CA VAL A 5 14.66 7.14 -16.43
C VAL A 5 15.76 8.14 -16.72
N GLY A 6 17.00 7.72 -16.65
CA GLY A 6 18.09 8.68 -16.77
C GLY A 6 19.46 8.06 -16.95
N ARG A 7 20.43 8.95 -17.04
CA ARG A 7 21.84 8.59 -17.08
C ARG A 7 22.69 9.65 -16.39
N THR A 8 23.76 9.20 -15.78
CA THR A 8 24.89 10.03 -15.35
C THR A 8 26.06 9.83 -16.33
N GLN A 9 27.22 10.36 -15.97
CA GLN A 9 28.44 10.09 -16.73
C GLN A 9 28.85 8.62 -16.70
N ASN A 10 28.53 7.87 -15.62
CA ASN A 10 29.08 6.56 -15.32
C ASN A 10 28.09 5.42 -15.46
N TYR A 11 26.78 5.69 -15.37
CA TYR A 11 25.73 4.67 -15.44
C TYR A 11 24.41 5.25 -15.98
N ALA A 12 23.55 4.34 -16.40
CA ALA A 12 22.18 4.63 -16.84
C ALA A 12 21.20 3.69 -16.16
N TRP A 13 19.96 4.14 -16.05
CA TRP A 13 18.86 3.34 -15.53
C TRP A 13 17.55 3.58 -16.27
N SER A 14 16.73 2.57 -16.25
CA SER A 14 15.34 2.65 -16.70
C SER A 14 14.46 1.78 -15.81
N LEU A 15 13.14 1.95 -15.94
CA LEU A 15 12.18 1.12 -15.22
C LEU A 15 10.99 0.75 -16.08
N THR A 16 10.33 -0.34 -15.67
CA THR A 16 8.98 -0.71 -16.12
C THR A 16 8.12 -1.04 -14.91
N SER A 17 6.80 -1.06 -15.06
CA SER A 17 5.90 -1.54 -14.01
C SER A 17 6.14 -3.03 -13.75
N ALA A 18 6.31 -3.42 -12.48
CA ALA A 18 6.40 -4.81 -12.08
C ALA A 18 5.04 -5.45 -11.81
N SER A 19 3.99 -4.64 -11.63
CA SER A 19 2.62 -5.10 -11.36
C SER A 19 2.48 -6.09 -10.21
N HIS A 20 3.37 -6.00 -9.21
CA HIS A 20 3.28 -6.84 -8.03
C HIS A 20 2.05 -6.49 -7.20
N ASP A 21 1.48 -7.49 -6.56
CA ASP A 21 0.30 -7.35 -5.73
C ASP A 21 0.65 -6.82 -4.33
N VAL A 22 0.47 -5.51 -4.17
CA VAL A 22 0.79 -4.72 -2.96
C VAL A 22 -0.45 -4.18 -2.26
N ARG A 23 -1.63 -4.69 -2.61
CA ARG A 23 -2.92 -4.21 -2.10
C ARG A 23 -3.84 -5.38 -1.80
N ASP A 24 -4.55 -5.28 -0.68
CA ASP A 24 -5.64 -6.20 -0.34
C ASP A 24 -6.90 -5.40 0.02
N VAL A 25 -8.04 -6.04 -0.18
CA VAL A 25 -9.33 -5.57 0.32
C VAL A 25 -9.66 -6.39 1.56
N PHE A 26 -9.99 -5.69 2.66
CA PHE A 26 -10.48 -6.31 3.87
C PHE A 26 -11.98 -6.10 3.98
N ALA A 27 -12.69 -7.13 4.43
CA ALA A 27 -14.09 -7.12 4.77
C ALA A 27 -14.22 -6.92 6.29
N GLU A 28 -14.46 -5.69 6.69
CA GLU A 28 -14.69 -5.33 8.09
C GLU A 28 -16.12 -5.73 8.48
N VAL A 29 -16.28 -6.58 9.45
CA VAL A 29 -17.58 -6.94 10.01
C VAL A 29 -18.11 -5.73 10.79
N LEU A 30 -19.26 -5.19 10.37
CA LEU A 30 -19.84 -4.03 11.05
C LEU A 30 -20.50 -4.43 12.37
N CYS A 31 -20.37 -3.59 13.38
CA CYS A 31 -20.94 -3.74 14.70
C CYS A 31 -21.47 -2.40 15.24
N ASN A 32 -22.21 -2.44 16.33
CA ASN A 32 -22.59 -1.27 17.11
C ASN A 32 -22.20 -1.49 18.58
N PRO A 33 -21.58 -0.50 19.26
CA PRO A 33 -21.06 -0.66 20.61
C PRO A 33 -22.17 -0.85 21.67
N ASP A 34 -23.39 -0.46 21.34
CA ASP A 34 -24.58 -0.64 22.19
C ASP A 34 -25.25 -2.02 22.05
N GLY A 35 -24.69 -2.90 21.19
CA GLY A 35 -25.22 -4.24 20.92
C GLY A 35 -26.44 -4.27 20.00
N SER A 36 -26.87 -3.14 19.45
CA SER A 36 -27.94 -3.11 18.45
C SER A 36 -27.49 -3.77 17.14
N ALA A 37 -28.43 -4.24 16.33
CA ALA A 37 -28.12 -4.87 15.05
C ALA A 37 -27.42 -3.85 14.10
N PRO A 38 -26.23 -4.21 13.56
CA PRO A 38 -25.53 -3.32 12.66
C PRO A 38 -26.22 -3.23 11.31
N THR A 39 -26.05 -2.08 10.65
CA THR A 39 -26.48 -1.83 9.27
C THR A 39 -25.28 -1.46 8.41
N ARG A 40 -25.47 -1.27 7.10
CA ARG A 40 -24.40 -0.83 6.20
C ARG A 40 -23.94 0.61 6.45
N GLU A 41 -24.67 1.36 7.25
CA GLU A 41 -24.39 2.73 7.70
C GLU A 41 -23.68 2.77 9.06
N SER A 42 -23.52 1.61 9.74
CA SER A 42 -22.79 1.54 11.02
C SER A 42 -21.35 1.99 10.85
N MET A 43 -20.86 2.78 11.80
CA MET A 43 -19.53 3.42 11.78
C MET A 43 -18.55 2.74 12.75
N TYR A 44 -18.81 1.48 13.10
CA TYR A 44 -17.95 0.66 13.93
C TYR A 44 -17.73 -0.71 13.25
N TYR A 45 -16.60 -1.33 13.54
CA TYR A 45 -16.21 -2.63 13.00
C TYR A 45 -15.55 -3.51 14.06
N GLU A 46 -15.66 -4.82 13.90
CA GLU A 46 -15.02 -5.81 14.77
C GLU A 46 -13.54 -5.96 14.43
N TYR A 47 -12.67 -5.83 15.45
CA TYR A 47 -11.27 -6.10 15.32
C TYR A 47 -10.68 -6.66 16.62
N ASN A 48 -10.09 -7.86 16.55
CA ASN A 48 -9.57 -8.59 17.70
C ASN A 48 -10.60 -8.76 18.85
N GLY A 49 -11.87 -8.99 18.50
CA GLY A 49 -12.96 -9.18 19.46
C GLY A 49 -13.52 -7.88 20.05
N GLU A 50 -13.08 -6.73 19.60
CA GLU A 50 -13.58 -5.41 20.03
C GLU A 50 -14.36 -4.72 18.92
N CYS A 51 -15.45 -4.02 19.28
CA CYS A 51 -16.18 -3.13 18.37
C CYS A 51 -15.52 -1.76 18.36
N ARG A 52 -14.78 -1.42 17.31
CA ARG A 52 -13.96 -0.20 17.17
C ARG A 52 -14.59 0.80 16.21
N PRO A 53 -14.50 2.11 16.49
CA PRO A 53 -14.98 3.12 15.54
C PRO A 53 -14.05 3.22 14.31
N PHE A 54 -14.64 3.54 13.16
CA PHE A 54 -13.87 4.07 12.03
C PHE A 54 -13.39 5.48 12.37
N GLU A 55 -12.15 5.77 12.06
CA GLU A 55 -11.60 7.12 12.16
C GLU A 55 -11.96 7.92 10.91
N MET A 56 -12.34 9.20 11.08
CA MET A 56 -12.62 10.08 9.94
C MET A 56 -11.35 10.78 9.48
N PHE A 57 -10.79 10.34 8.38
CA PHE A 57 -9.63 10.98 7.75
C PHE A 57 -10.08 12.17 6.89
N THR A 58 -9.40 13.31 7.02
CA THR A 58 -9.59 14.49 6.19
C THR A 58 -8.47 14.57 5.16
N ALA A 59 -8.79 14.35 3.88
CA ALA A 59 -7.81 14.35 2.79
C ALA A 59 -7.50 15.75 2.26
N GLY A 60 -8.30 16.75 2.60
CA GLY A 60 -8.17 18.12 2.12
C GLY A 60 -9.45 18.62 1.47
N THR A 61 -9.31 19.65 0.62
CA THR A 61 -10.44 20.29 -0.06
C THR A 61 -10.29 20.13 -1.58
N LEU A 62 -11.37 19.76 -2.25
CA LEU A 62 -11.46 19.70 -3.70
C LEU A 62 -12.66 20.54 -4.17
N ASN A 63 -12.42 21.53 -5.01
CA ASN A 63 -13.43 22.48 -5.52
C ASN A 63 -14.25 23.18 -4.41
N GLY A 64 -13.66 23.40 -3.23
CA GLY A 64 -14.32 23.99 -2.08
C GLY A 64 -14.98 23.00 -1.11
N ASP A 65 -15.14 21.74 -1.51
CA ASP A 65 -15.73 20.69 -0.70
C ASP A 65 -14.64 19.96 0.11
N LEU A 66 -14.93 19.76 1.41
CA LEU A 66 -14.06 19.01 2.31
C LEU A 66 -14.18 17.51 2.02
N ILE A 67 -13.05 16.90 1.59
CA ILE A 67 -13.00 15.46 1.33
C ILE A 67 -12.65 14.71 2.62
N ARG A 68 -13.60 13.90 3.08
CA ARG A 68 -13.46 13.06 4.27
C ARG A 68 -13.95 11.66 3.98
N TYR A 69 -13.30 10.66 4.59
CA TYR A 69 -13.72 9.26 4.48
C TYR A 69 -13.34 8.46 5.73
N PRO A 70 -14.11 7.41 6.05
CA PRO A 70 -13.79 6.53 7.16
C PRO A 70 -12.57 5.65 6.86
N VAL A 71 -11.76 5.40 7.88
CA VAL A 71 -10.56 4.57 7.82
C VAL A 71 -10.58 3.56 8.96
N SER A 72 -10.34 2.29 8.65
CA SER A 72 -10.06 1.24 9.64
C SER A 72 -8.54 1.04 9.81
N VAL A 73 -8.16 0.08 10.63
CA VAL A 73 -6.75 -0.38 10.75
C VAL A 73 -6.19 -0.91 9.43
N HIS A 74 -7.06 -1.30 8.47
CA HIS A 74 -6.67 -1.79 7.16
C HIS A 74 -6.65 -0.71 6.07
N GLY A 75 -7.11 0.50 6.39
CA GLY A 75 -7.07 1.62 5.46
C GLY A 75 -8.45 2.21 5.13
N PRO A 76 -8.53 3.03 4.07
CA PRO A 76 -9.74 3.74 3.71
C PRO A 76 -10.88 2.80 3.30
N MET A 77 -12.08 3.11 3.78
CA MET A 77 -13.31 2.48 3.33
C MET A 77 -13.58 2.85 1.87
N ILE A 78 -13.83 1.83 1.05
CA ILE A 78 -14.12 1.97 -0.39
C ILE A 78 -15.57 1.61 -0.74
N GLY A 79 -16.31 1.11 0.21
CA GLY A 79 -17.73 0.78 0.05
C GLY A 79 -18.26 -0.10 1.17
N THR A 80 -19.55 -0.42 1.10
CA THR A 80 -20.22 -1.35 2.01
C THR A 80 -20.98 -2.41 1.24
N ALA A 81 -21.15 -3.59 1.83
CA ALA A 81 -21.86 -4.71 1.24
C ALA A 81 -22.59 -5.53 2.32
N THR A 82 -23.28 -6.58 1.92
CA THR A 82 -23.82 -7.60 2.81
C THR A 82 -23.29 -8.96 2.37
N SER A 83 -22.72 -9.72 3.30
CA SER A 83 -22.21 -11.06 3.08
C SER A 83 -22.90 -12.04 4.02
N ASN A 84 -23.62 -13.01 3.50
CA ASN A 84 -24.41 -13.98 4.28
C ASN A 84 -25.33 -13.33 5.33
N GLY A 85 -25.99 -12.23 4.97
CA GLY A 85 -26.84 -11.46 5.89
C GLY A 85 -26.10 -10.50 6.82
N GLN A 86 -24.77 -10.57 6.90
CA GLN A 86 -23.92 -9.71 7.73
C GLN A 86 -23.53 -8.44 6.95
N PRO A 87 -23.82 -7.22 7.46
CA PRO A 87 -23.31 -6.00 6.87
C PRO A 87 -21.79 -5.89 7.09
N ILE A 88 -21.09 -5.51 6.02
CA ILE A 88 -19.64 -5.34 6.02
C ILE A 88 -19.25 -4.02 5.37
N ALA A 89 -18.14 -3.46 5.80
CA ALA A 89 -17.43 -2.42 5.04
C ALA A 89 -16.22 -3.03 4.33
N LEU A 90 -15.98 -2.57 3.12
CA LEU A 90 -14.79 -2.94 2.36
C LEU A 90 -13.74 -1.84 2.52
N THR A 91 -12.57 -2.20 3.01
CA THR A 91 -11.44 -1.27 3.19
C THR A 91 -10.26 -1.72 2.34
N ARG A 92 -9.39 -0.79 1.96
CA ARG A 92 -8.26 -1.08 1.08
C ARG A 92 -6.94 -0.85 1.80
N LYS A 93 -6.24 -1.93 2.12
CA LYS A 93 -4.87 -1.91 2.62
C LYS A 93 -3.88 -1.87 1.46
N ARG A 94 -2.90 -0.98 1.53
CA ARG A 94 -1.78 -0.97 0.59
C ARG A 94 -0.46 -0.77 1.35
N SER A 95 0.59 -1.46 0.91
CA SER A 95 1.90 -1.42 1.56
C SER A 95 2.58 -0.06 1.50
N THR A 96 2.22 0.77 0.52
CA THR A 96 2.79 2.11 0.31
C THR A 96 2.07 3.21 1.10
N PHE A 97 0.98 2.91 1.80
CA PHE A 97 0.22 3.93 2.53
C PHE A 97 1.10 4.64 3.57
N GLY A 98 1.15 5.98 3.50
CA GLY A 98 2.00 6.81 4.36
C GLY A 98 3.51 6.76 4.05
N ARG A 99 3.93 6.02 3.00
CA ARG A 99 5.35 5.84 2.62
C ARG A 99 5.68 6.40 1.24
N ASP A 100 4.72 7.05 0.60
CA ASP A 100 4.88 7.54 -0.78
C ASP A 100 6.07 8.50 -0.94
N GLY A 101 6.39 9.28 0.11
CA GLY A 101 7.53 10.20 0.13
C GLY A 101 8.91 9.54 0.04
N LEU A 102 9.05 8.27 0.45
CA LEU A 102 10.32 7.54 0.38
C LEU A 102 10.78 7.32 -1.07
N ASN A 103 9.86 7.31 -2.03
CA ASN A 103 10.20 7.19 -3.45
C ASN A 103 11.06 8.38 -3.93
N LEU A 104 10.83 9.58 -3.38
CA LEU A 104 11.65 10.76 -3.69
C LEU A 104 13.08 10.62 -3.20
N ALA A 105 13.30 9.98 -2.05
CA ALA A 105 14.64 9.71 -1.54
C ALA A 105 15.40 8.77 -2.49
N GLY A 106 14.75 7.70 -2.98
CA GLY A 106 15.35 6.81 -3.98
C GLY A 106 15.72 7.53 -5.28
N LEU A 107 14.82 8.38 -5.80
CA LEU A 107 15.10 9.18 -7.00
C LEU A 107 16.26 10.16 -6.79
N LYS A 108 16.34 10.78 -5.62
CA LYS A 108 17.45 11.65 -5.25
C LYS A 108 18.78 10.91 -5.35
N ASP A 109 18.90 9.77 -4.66
CA ASP A 109 20.12 8.98 -4.63
C ASP A 109 20.57 8.54 -6.04
N MET A 110 19.61 8.05 -6.86
CA MET A 110 19.90 7.68 -8.24
C MET A 110 20.40 8.86 -9.08
N THR A 111 19.83 10.05 -8.87
CA THR A 111 20.14 11.25 -9.69
C THR A 111 21.44 11.92 -9.24
N GLU A 112 21.74 11.93 -7.95
CA GLU A 112 22.92 12.58 -7.36
C GLU A 112 24.20 11.72 -7.42
N GLY A 113 24.11 10.51 -8.00
CA GLY A 113 25.28 9.68 -8.26
C GLY A 113 25.58 8.60 -7.23
N ASP A 114 24.74 8.44 -6.21
CA ASP A 114 24.91 7.37 -5.21
C ASP A 114 24.63 5.96 -5.77
N GLY A 115 24.15 5.86 -7.02
CA GLY A 115 23.96 4.61 -7.76
C GLY A 115 25.16 4.20 -8.62
N SER A 116 26.40 4.58 -8.29
CA SER A 116 27.58 4.36 -9.14
C SER A 116 28.01 2.88 -9.27
N THR A 117 27.55 2.01 -8.38
CA THR A 117 27.71 0.54 -8.48
C THR A 117 26.34 -0.14 -8.44
N PRO A 118 26.21 -1.40 -8.93
CA PRO A 118 24.97 -2.15 -8.82
C PRO A 118 24.39 -2.20 -7.40
N GLU A 119 25.22 -2.42 -6.39
CA GLU A 119 24.83 -2.52 -4.99
C GLU A 119 24.23 -1.19 -4.49
N LYS A 120 24.91 -0.08 -4.73
CA LYS A 120 24.40 1.26 -4.37
C LYS A 120 23.13 1.62 -5.13
N PHE A 121 23.04 1.24 -6.40
CA PHE A 121 21.82 1.41 -7.18
C PHE A 121 20.66 0.61 -6.57
N TRP A 122 20.88 -0.63 -6.11
CA TRP A 122 19.88 -1.43 -5.44
C TRP A 122 19.45 -0.82 -4.10
N GLU A 123 20.38 -0.26 -3.32
CA GLU A 123 20.05 0.47 -2.09
C GLU A 123 19.10 1.65 -2.37
N ALA A 124 19.38 2.42 -3.43
CA ALA A 124 18.51 3.51 -3.86
C ALA A 124 17.15 3.00 -4.36
N ALA A 125 17.14 1.95 -5.19
CA ALA A 125 15.93 1.35 -5.73
C ALA A 125 15.05 0.70 -4.64
N ASN A 126 15.66 0.16 -3.58
CA ASN A 126 14.95 -0.45 -2.45
C ASN A 126 14.18 0.56 -1.59
N LYS A 127 14.45 1.87 -1.73
CA LYS A 127 13.65 2.92 -1.09
C LYS A 127 12.28 3.10 -1.74
N PHE A 128 12.07 2.54 -2.93
CA PHE A 128 10.78 2.61 -3.61
C PHE A 128 9.79 1.60 -3.03
N GLY A 129 8.70 2.11 -2.49
CA GLY A 129 7.56 1.29 -2.10
C GLY A 129 6.72 0.82 -3.28
N PHE A 130 6.77 1.53 -4.41
CA PHE A 130 6.11 1.12 -5.66
C PHE A 130 6.81 -0.04 -6.34
N THR A 131 6.06 -0.80 -7.11
CA THR A 131 6.52 -2.01 -7.78
C THR A 131 7.04 -1.69 -9.17
N PHE A 132 8.37 -1.58 -9.27
CA PHE A 132 9.07 -1.36 -10.52
C PHE A 132 10.11 -2.43 -10.78
N ASN A 133 10.31 -2.75 -12.05
CA ASN A 133 11.44 -3.49 -12.55
C ASN A 133 12.50 -2.50 -13.05
N TRP A 134 13.61 -2.42 -12.34
CA TRP A 134 14.71 -1.51 -12.64
C TRP A 134 15.78 -2.21 -13.48
N GLY A 135 16.15 -1.58 -14.57
CA GLY A 135 17.35 -1.92 -15.32
C GLY A 135 18.46 -0.93 -15.01
N TYR A 136 19.65 -1.43 -14.74
CA TYR A 136 20.87 -0.65 -14.51
C TYR A 136 21.96 -1.09 -15.48
N MET A 137 22.72 -0.14 -16.00
CA MET A 137 23.86 -0.38 -16.88
C MET A 137 24.97 0.64 -16.60
N SER A 138 26.20 0.13 -16.44
CA SER A 138 27.44 0.92 -16.41
C SER A 138 28.40 0.41 -17.49
N ARG A 139 29.64 0.91 -17.48
CA ARG A 139 30.68 0.41 -18.40
C ARG A 139 30.97 -1.08 -18.26
N SER A 140 30.91 -1.59 -17.05
CA SER A 140 31.34 -2.96 -16.69
C SER A 140 30.23 -3.84 -16.15
N ASN A 141 29.04 -3.29 -15.86
CA ASN A 141 27.99 -4.03 -15.17
C ASN A 141 26.62 -3.79 -15.82
N ILE A 142 25.82 -4.86 -15.86
CA ILE A 142 24.40 -4.83 -16.11
C ILE A 142 23.73 -5.44 -14.87
N ALA A 143 22.70 -4.81 -14.33
CA ALA A 143 21.99 -5.32 -13.18
C ALA A 143 20.48 -5.08 -13.31
N TYR A 144 19.73 -5.89 -12.58
CA TYR A 144 18.29 -5.82 -12.50
C TYR A 144 17.85 -5.90 -11.06
N PHE A 145 16.85 -5.09 -10.70
CA PHE A 145 16.25 -5.09 -9.38
C PHE A 145 14.73 -4.89 -9.50
N SER A 146 13.96 -5.61 -8.68
CA SER A 146 12.51 -5.41 -8.58
C SER A 146 12.17 -4.81 -7.22
N SER A 147 11.67 -3.57 -7.21
CA SER A 147 11.29 -2.86 -5.99
C SER A 147 9.85 -3.12 -5.60
N GLY A 148 9.52 -2.78 -4.36
CA GLY A 148 8.16 -2.79 -3.81
C GLY A 148 8.08 -3.48 -2.46
N TYR A 149 7.21 -2.98 -1.59
CA TYR A 149 6.90 -3.62 -0.31
C TYR A 149 5.83 -4.69 -0.53
N LEU A 150 6.28 -5.94 -0.77
CA LEU A 150 5.39 -7.07 -0.99
C LEU A 150 4.88 -7.61 0.35
N PRO A 151 3.56 -7.57 0.63
CA PRO A 151 3.06 -8.03 1.91
C PRO A 151 3.21 -9.55 2.09
N VAL A 152 3.71 -9.94 3.26
CA VAL A 152 3.70 -11.33 3.72
C VAL A 152 2.32 -11.62 4.30
N ARG A 153 1.47 -12.29 3.52
CA ARG A 153 0.09 -12.59 3.87
C ARG A 153 -0.03 -13.87 4.70
N ALA A 154 -1.14 -14.01 5.42
CA ALA A 154 -1.48 -15.26 6.07
C ALA A 154 -1.61 -16.40 5.04
N ALA A 155 -1.28 -17.62 5.45
CA ALA A 155 -1.35 -18.79 4.58
C ALA A 155 -2.82 -19.13 4.21
N GLY A 156 -3.01 -19.67 3.01
CA GLY A 156 -4.32 -20.15 2.55
C GLY A 156 -5.28 -19.11 2.00
N LEU A 157 -4.87 -17.82 1.95
CA LEU A 157 -5.71 -16.77 1.39
C LEU A 157 -5.68 -16.75 -0.14
N ASP A 158 -6.86 -16.58 -0.75
CA ASP A 158 -6.96 -16.20 -2.17
C ASP A 158 -6.91 -14.67 -2.29
N ARG A 159 -5.80 -14.16 -2.77
CA ARG A 159 -5.52 -12.71 -2.92
C ARG A 159 -6.47 -11.98 -3.87
N ARG A 160 -7.28 -12.70 -4.64
CA ARG A 160 -8.29 -12.13 -5.55
C ARG A 160 -9.60 -11.80 -4.85
N LEU A 161 -9.78 -12.30 -3.62
CA LEU A 161 -10.99 -12.11 -2.83
C LEU A 161 -10.71 -11.21 -1.62
N PRO A 162 -11.73 -10.48 -1.12
CA PRO A 162 -11.61 -9.78 0.16
C PRO A 162 -11.32 -10.75 1.30
N THR A 163 -10.45 -10.32 2.20
CA THR A 163 -10.05 -11.05 3.41
C THR A 163 -10.83 -10.51 4.61
N TRP A 164 -11.24 -11.36 5.55
CA TRP A 164 -11.89 -10.90 6.77
C TRP A 164 -10.98 -9.98 7.59
N GLY A 165 -11.51 -8.82 8.01
CA GLY A 165 -10.79 -7.78 8.75
C GLY A 165 -10.83 -7.93 10.26
N THR A 166 -11.16 -9.11 10.79
CA THR A 166 -11.36 -9.39 12.21
C THR A 166 -10.07 -9.62 13.02
N GLY A 167 -8.89 -9.63 12.33
CA GLY A 167 -7.56 -9.67 12.95
C GLY A 167 -6.77 -10.97 12.69
N GLU A 168 -7.40 -12.06 12.25
CA GLU A 168 -6.72 -13.36 12.05
C GLU A 168 -5.81 -13.37 10.81
N TYR A 169 -6.10 -12.52 9.83
CA TYR A 169 -5.47 -12.54 8.50
C TYR A 169 -4.56 -11.36 8.23
N GLU A 170 -3.98 -10.81 9.28
CA GLU A 170 -3.08 -9.66 9.18
C GLU A 170 -1.85 -9.93 8.32
N TRP A 171 -1.33 -8.87 7.70
CA TRP A 171 -0.01 -8.92 7.09
C TRP A 171 1.07 -9.08 8.16
N ARG A 172 2.01 -9.99 7.93
CA ARG A 172 3.08 -10.33 8.87
C ARG A 172 4.39 -9.58 8.58
N GLY A 173 4.34 -8.57 7.71
CA GLY A 173 5.49 -7.77 7.27
C GLY A 173 5.57 -7.64 5.75
N PHE A 174 6.74 -7.25 5.27
CA PHE A 174 7.05 -7.04 3.86
C PHE A 174 8.34 -7.74 3.47
#